data_479b226bed90724f61df147c90d7da70
#
_entry.id   479b226bed90724f61df147c90d7da70
#
_cell.length_a   1.000
_cell.length_b   1.000
_cell.length_c   1.000
_cell.angle_alpha   90.00
_cell.angle_beta   90.00
_cell.angle_gamma   90.00
#
_symmetry.space_group_name_H-M   'P 1'
#
loop_
_entity.id
_entity.type
_entity.pdbx_description
1 polymer ?
#
loop_
_entity_poly.entity_id
_entity_poly.type
_entity_poly.pdbx_seq_one_letter_code
_entity_poly.pdbx_strand_id
1 'polypeptide(L)'
;EREVPALLHNLPFRSDTIRLGLEALEKGAELLEACVFCPADQPLLRKETLASLALCASGTKKGQEQPGIWRPAFGEKAGSPVLFPRRFFEELRALPKGQGGSCVIRSHPEAVRLLQVRDPMELADVDTPEDLESMKSWKSARQQR
;
A
#
# COMPACT_ATOMS: atom_id res chain seq x y z
N GLU A 1 -20.57 -1.03 12.74
CA GLU A 1 -19.48 -1.61 11.89
C GLU A 1 -19.74 -1.14 10.46
N ARG A 2 -18.74 -0.51 9.84
CA ARG A 2 -18.84 -0.19 8.41
C ARG A 2 -18.37 -1.43 7.65
N GLU A 3 -19.26 -2.01 6.86
CA GLU A 3 -18.86 -3.07 5.94
C GLU A 3 -17.85 -2.54 4.93
N VAL A 4 -16.76 -3.26 4.74
CA VAL A 4 -15.79 -2.98 3.66
C VAL A 4 -16.39 -3.56 2.38
N PRO A 5 -16.62 -2.74 1.34
CA PRO A 5 -17.13 -3.24 0.08
C PRO A 5 -16.18 -4.31 -0.49
N ALA A 6 -16.73 -5.44 -0.93
CA ALA A 6 -15.99 -6.52 -1.55
C ALA A 6 -16.25 -6.56 -3.05
N LEU A 7 -15.19 -6.57 -3.85
CA LEU A 7 -15.24 -6.81 -5.28
C LEU A 7 -14.70 -8.21 -5.55
N LEU A 8 -15.57 -9.15 -5.87
CA LEU A 8 -15.19 -10.53 -6.17
C LEU A 8 -15.03 -10.73 -7.67
N HIS A 9 -13.99 -11.41 -8.06
CA HIS A 9 -13.73 -11.83 -9.44
C HIS A 9 -12.97 -13.15 -9.48
N ASN A 10 -13.02 -13.83 -10.61
CA ASN A 10 -12.34 -15.11 -10.87
C ASN A 10 -11.23 -15.01 -11.93
N LEU A 11 -10.81 -13.79 -12.25
CA LEU A 11 -9.70 -13.57 -13.18
C LEU A 11 -8.37 -13.95 -12.51
N PRO A 12 -7.42 -14.57 -13.27
CA PRO A 12 -6.31 -15.31 -12.68
C PRO A 12 -5.14 -14.44 -12.22
N PHE A 13 -5.08 -13.16 -12.62
CA PHE A 13 -3.88 -12.36 -12.43
C PHE A 13 -4.02 -11.24 -11.39
N ARG A 14 -2.95 -10.96 -10.65
CA ARG A 14 -2.86 -9.81 -9.72
C ARG A 14 -3.12 -8.48 -10.44
N SER A 15 -2.67 -8.33 -11.69
CA SER A 15 -2.97 -7.15 -12.53
C SER A 15 -4.46 -6.93 -12.74
N ASP A 16 -5.25 -7.99 -12.85
CA ASP A 16 -6.72 -7.88 -12.94
C ASP A 16 -7.34 -7.36 -11.66
N THR A 17 -6.88 -7.84 -10.50
CA THR A 17 -7.33 -7.36 -9.18
C THR A 17 -7.06 -5.87 -9.01
N ILE A 18 -5.86 -5.42 -9.38
CA ILE A 18 -5.47 -4.00 -9.31
C ILE A 18 -6.36 -3.16 -10.23
N ARG A 19 -6.52 -3.57 -11.48
CA ARG A 19 -7.35 -2.87 -12.47
C ARG A 19 -8.80 -2.76 -12.03
N LEU A 20 -9.43 -3.86 -11.64
CA LEU A 20 -10.83 -3.88 -11.23
C LEU A 20 -11.07 -3.08 -9.94
N GLY A 21 -10.17 -3.19 -8.97
CA GLY A 21 -10.24 -2.43 -7.73
C GLY A 21 -10.14 -0.93 -7.99
N LEU A 22 -9.21 -0.50 -8.84
CA LEU A 22 -9.03 0.90 -9.20
C LEU A 22 -10.24 1.45 -9.96
N GLU A 23 -10.77 0.71 -10.94
CA GLU A 23 -11.98 1.06 -11.68
C GLU A 23 -13.21 1.21 -10.76
N ALA A 24 -13.34 0.34 -9.76
CA ALA A 24 -14.43 0.41 -8.78
C ALA A 24 -14.33 1.66 -7.90
N LEU A 25 -13.11 2.01 -7.46
CA LEU A 25 -12.88 3.22 -6.68
C LEU A 25 -13.16 4.50 -7.48
N GLU A 26 -12.74 4.54 -8.75
CA GLU A 26 -12.98 5.69 -9.63
C GLU A 26 -14.47 5.91 -9.94
N LYS A 27 -15.27 4.84 -9.99
CA LYS A 27 -16.74 4.94 -10.13
C LYS A 27 -17.43 5.48 -8.89
N GLY A 28 -16.84 5.25 -7.71
CA GLY A 28 -17.40 5.66 -6.41
C GLY A 28 -16.97 7.05 -5.95
N ALA A 29 -16.04 7.70 -6.65
CA ALA A 29 -15.48 9.00 -6.27
C ALA A 29 -15.41 9.95 -7.46
N GLU A 30 -15.92 11.18 -7.30
CA GLU A 30 -15.86 12.19 -8.37
C GLU A 30 -14.41 12.58 -8.73
N LEU A 31 -13.52 12.58 -7.72
CA LEU A 31 -12.11 12.86 -7.89
C LEU A 31 -11.27 11.99 -6.96
N LEU A 32 -10.67 10.93 -7.52
CA LEU A 32 -9.71 10.11 -6.81
C LEU A 32 -8.29 10.59 -7.10
N GLU A 33 -7.65 11.24 -6.15
CA GLU A 33 -6.30 11.81 -6.31
C GLU A 33 -5.18 10.81 -6.08
N ALA A 34 -5.42 9.82 -5.22
CA ALA A 34 -4.46 8.76 -4.90
C ALA A 34 -5.18 7.49 -4.44
N CYS A 35 -4.50 6.36 -4.49
CA CYS A 35 -4.96 5.08 -4.00
C CYS A 35 -3.87 4.39 -3.17
N VAL A 36 -4.24 3.82 -2.02
CA VAL A 36 -3.36 2.99 -1.20
C VAL A 36 -3.66 1.52 -1.46
N PHE A 37 -2.67 0.77 -1.91
CA PHE A 37 -2.75 -0.68 -2.03
C PHE A 37 -2.18 -1.31 -0.77
N CYS A 38 -3.07 -1.92 0.02
CA CYS A 38 -2.74 -2.51 1.31
C CYS A 38 -2.87 -4.03 1.23
N PRO A 39 -1.78 -4.80 1.45
CA PRO A 39 -1.87 -6.25 1.60
C PRO A 39 -2.68 -6.63 2.83
N ALA A 40 -3.34 -7.80 2.77
CA ALA A 40 -4.16 -8.30 3.88
C ALA A 40 -3.35 -9.12 4.91
N ASP A 41 -2.10 -9.42 4.62
CA ASP A 41 -1.19 -10.28 5.37
C ASP A 41 -0.21 -9.55 6.30
N GLN A 42 -0.44 -8.26 6.56
CA GLN A 42 0.34 -7.42 7.46
C GLN A 42 -0.44 -7.07 8.75
N PRO A 43 -0.56 -8.01 9.70
CA PRO A 43 -1.46 -7.83 10.87
C PRO A 43 -0.93 -6.82 11.90
N LEU A 44 0.33 -6.41 11.82
CA LEU A 44 0.94 -5.45 12.73
C LEU A 44 1.04 -4.04 12.14
N LEU A 45 0.54 -3.84 10.91
CA LEU A 45 0.47 -2.53 10.28
C LEU A 45 -0.39 -1.59 11.14
N ARG A 46 0.17 -0.43 11.45
CA ARG A 46 -0.50 0.54 12.33
C ARG A 46 -1.40 1.47 11.53
N LYS A 47 -2.54 1.80 12.14
CA LYS A 47 -3.47 2.80 11.59
C LYS A 47 -2.82 4.18 11.40
N GLU A 48 -1.87 4.55 12.28
CA GLU A 48 -1.13 5.80 12.20
C GLU A 48 -0.24 5.85 10.96
N THR A 49 0.33 4.72 10.55
CA THR A 49 1.12 4.60 9.32
C THR A 49 0.22 4.81 8.09
N LEU A 50 -0.96 4.19 8.06
CA LEU A 50 -1.95 4.40 6.99
C LEU A 50 -2.43 5.86 6.93
N ALA A 51 -2.73 6.46 8.08
CA ALA A 51 -3.13 7.88 8.15
C ALA A 51 -2.02 8.80 7.63
N SER A 52 -0.77 8.53 8.01
CA SER A 52 0.39 9.30 7.53
C SER A 52 0.59 9.17 6.02
N LEU A 53 0.41 7.97 5.45
CA LEU A 53 0.43 7.78 3.99
C LEU A 53 -0.67 8.60 3.30
N ALA A 54 -1.89 8.58 3.84
CA ALA A 54 -2.99 9.38 3.29
C ALA A 54 -2.69 10.89 3.31
N LEU A 55 -2.05 11.38 4.38
CA LEU A 55 -1.61 12.78 4.45
C LEU A 55 -0.51 13.11 3.43
N CYS A 56 0.36 12.16 3.09
CA CYS A 56 1.36 12.34 2.04
C CYS A 56 0.73 12.59 0.65
N ALA A 57 -0.46 12.02 0.38
CA ALA A 57 -1.18 12.29 -0.86
C ALA A 57 -1.62 13.76 -0.97
N SER A 58 -2.02 14.35 0.15
CA SER A 58 -2.53 15.74 0.21
C SER A 58 -1.42 16.78 0.30
N GLY A 59 -0.18 16.37 0.55
CA GLY A 59 0.93 17.24 0.94
C GLY A 59 1.69 17.94 -0.19
N THR A 60 1.25 17.86 -1.44
CA THR A 60 1.84 18.64 -2.54
C THR A 60 1.44 20.09 -2.39
N LYS A 61 2.28 20.88 -1.72
CA LYS A 61 2.15 22.34 -1.72
C LYS A 61 2.17 22.84 -3.16
N LYS A 62 1.24 23.75 -3.49
CA LYS A 62 1.23 24.46 -4.79
C LYS A 62 2.63 24.95 -5.12
N GLY A 63 3.23 24.43 -6.20
CA GLY A 63 4.54 24.84 -6.69
C GLY A 63 5.71 23.93 -6.37
N GLN A 64 5.52 22.81 -5.67
CA GLN A 64 6.53 21.79 -5.43
C GLN A 64 6.20 20.48 -6.13
N GLU A 65 7.25 19.74 -6.46
CA GLU A 65 7.36 18.44 -7.14
C GLU A 65 6.08 17.65 -7.39
N GLN A 66 6.00 16.97 -8.51
CA GLN A 66 4.90 16.08 -8.84
C GLN A 66 4.64 15.05 -7.71
N PRO A 67 3.37 14.69 -7.45
CA PRO A 67 3.02 13.72 -6.42
C PRO A 67 3.81 12.42 -6.56
N GLY A 68 4.44 11.96 -5.48
CA GLY A 68 5.29 10.76 -5.46
C GLY A 68 4.52 9.49 -5.08
N ILE A 69 5.18 8.34 -5.35
CA ILE A 69 4.77 7.03 -4.85
C ILE A 69 5.31 6.90 -3.43
N TRP A 70 4.43 6.81 -2.43
CA TRP A 70 4.84 6.71 -1.04
C TRP A 70 4.81 5.28 -0.53
N ARG A 71 5.87 4.90 0.18
CA ARG A 71 6.01 3.59 0.80
C ARG A 71 6.50 3.74 2.23
N PRO A 72 5.96 2.96 3.19
CA PRO A 72 6.56 2.86 4.50
C PRO A 72 7.92 2.14 4.38
N ALA A 73 8.87 2.54 5.21
CA ALA A 73 10.20 1.95 5.24
C ALA A 73 10.78 1.95 6.64
N PHE A 74 11.60 0.94 6.95
CA PHE A 74 12.47 0.94 8.11
C PHE A 74 13.91 1.02 7.62
N GLY A 75 14.55 2.17 7.84
CA GLY A 75 15.80 2.51 7.18
C GLY A 75 15.63 2.56 5.65
N GLU A 76 16.43 1.79 4.94
CA GLU A 76 16.38 1.69 3.47
C GLU A 76 15.42 0.61 2.97
N LYS A 77 14.94 -0.28 3.86
CA LYS A 77 14.04 -1.37 3.50
C LYS A 77 12.60 -0.87 3.41
N ALA A 78 12.14 -0.63 2.19
CA ALA A 78 10.76 -0.25 1.91
C ALA A 78 9.84 -1.46 1.83
N GLY A 79 8.61 -1.28 2.30
CA GLY A 79 7.56 -2.31 2.32
C GLY A 79 6.25 -1.85 1.68
N SER A 80 5.19 -2.52 2.06
CA SER A 80 3.79 -2.15 1.80
C SER A 80 3.18 -1.60 3.09
N PRO A 81 2.04 -0.93 3.00
CA PRO A 81 1.24 -0.56 1.82
C PRO A 81 1.92 0.45 0.91
N VAL A 82 1.41 0.60 -0.32
CA VAL A 82 1.95 1.55 -1.29
C VAL A 82 0.87 2.53 -1.72
N LEU A 83 1.16 3.82 -1.62
CA LEU A 83 0.31 4.88 -2.13
C LEU A 83 0.78 5.27 -3.54
N PHE A 84 -0.14 5.19 -4.50
CA PHE A 84 0.07 5.68 -5.85
C PHE A 84 -0.81 6.92 -6.10
N PRO A 85 -0.24 8.04 -6.51
CA PRO A 85 -1.01 9.19 -6.97
C PRO A 85 -1.64 8.93 -8.35
N ARG A 86 -2.70 9.69 -8.66
CA ARG A 86 -3.53 9.55 -9.86
C ARG A 86 -2.72 9.45 -11.16
N ARG A 87 -1.61 10.15 -11.25
CA ARG A 87 -0.77 10.13 -12.46
C ARG A 87 -0.26 8.76 -12.88
N PHE A 88 -0.27 7.76 -11.97
CA PHE A 88 0.14 6.38 -12.25
C PHE A 88 -1.03 5.42 -12.46
N PHE A 89 -2.28 5.89 -12.40
CA PHE A 89 -3.44 5.01 -12.52
C PHE A 89 -3.54 4.34 -13.89
N GLU A 90 -3.17 5.03 -14.96
CA GLU A 90 -3.16 4.43 -16.31
C GLU A 90 -2.15 3.30 -16.41
N GLU A 91 -0.95 3.48 -15.87
CA GLU A 91 0.06 2.42 -15.84
C GLU A 91 -0.38 1.23 -14.97
N LEU A 92 -1.03 1.48 -13.84
CA LEU A 92 -1.59 0.43 -12.99
C LEU A 92 -2.71 -0.35 -13.68
N ARG A 93 -3.54 0.30 -14.50
CA ARG A 93 -4.56 -0.37 -15.32
C ARG A 93 -3.96 -1.17 -16.47
N ALA A 94 -2.84 -0.72 -17.01
CA ALA A 94 -2.15 -1.32 -18.14
C ALA A 94 -1.07 -2.34 -17.75
N LEU A 95 -1.00 -2.76 -16.49
CA LEU A 95 -0.02 -3.73 -16.01
C LEU A 95 -0.03 -5.01 -16.86
N PRO A 96 1.14 -5.53 -17.25
CA PRO A 96 1.24 -6.82 -17.90
C PRO A 96 0.68 -7.93 -17.01
N LYS A 97 0.19 -9.02 -17.64
CA LYS A 97 -0.36 -10.18 -16.92
C LYS A 97 0.63 -10.70 -15.87
N GLY A 98 0.13 -10.93 -14.67
CA GLY A 98 0.93 -11.42 -13.54
C GLY A 98 1.81 -10.37 -12.84
N GLN A 99 1.92 -9.17 -13.37
CA GLN A 99 2.65 -8.08 -12.72
C GLN A 99 1.77 -7.38 -11.67
N GLY A 100 2.44 -6.76 -10.69
CA GLY A 100 1.81 -5.94 -9.65
C GLY A 100 2.34 -4.52 -9.66
N GLY A 101 1.91 -3.70 -8.70
CA GLY A 101 2.35 -2.30 -8.56
C GLY A 101 3.87 -2.10 -8.45
N SER A 102 4.61 -3.15 -8.07
CA SER A 102 6.08 -3.14 -8.08
C SER A 102 6.70 -2.88 -9.46
N CYS A 103 5.97 -3.20 -10.54
CA CYS A 103 6.39 -2.87 -11.90
C CYS A 103 6.48 -1.35 -12.09
N VAL A 104 5.43 -0.61 -11.70
CA VAL A 104 5.39 0.86 -11.77
C VAL A 104 6.47 1.48 -10.87
N ILE A 105 6.65 0.94 -9.66
CA ILE A 105 7.69 1.43 -8.73
C ILE A 105 9.09 1.32 -9.36
N ARG A 106 9.40 0.19 -9.99
CA ARG A 106 10.70 -0.02 -10.66
C ARG A 106 10.91 0.87 -11.88
N SER A 107 9.84 1.22 -12.58
CA SER A 107 9.90 2.11 -13.75
C SER A 107 10.10 3.58 -13.36
N HIS A 108 9.74 3.95 -12.13
CA HIS A 108 9.77 5.33 -11.64
C HIS A 108 10.51 5.46 -10.29
N PRO A 109 11.78 5.05 -10.18
CA PRO A 109 12.53 5.13 -8.93
C PRO A 109 12.67 6.57 -8.40
N GLU A 110 12.70 7.56 -9.29
CA GLU A 110 12.74 8.99 -8.97
C GLU A 110 11.48 9.50 -8.29
N ALA A 111 10.34 8.84 -8.54
CA ALA A 111 9.05 9.19 -7.94
C ALA A 111 8.84 8.58 -6.55
N VAL A 112 9.67 7.62 -6.13
CA VAL A 112 9.51 6.92 -4.86
C VAL A 112 9.91 7.83 -3.69
N ARG A 113 9.04 7.84 -2.66
CA ARG A 113 9.25 8.55 -1.39
C ARG A 113 9.06 7.57 -0.24
N LEU A 114 9.86 7.70 0.81
CA LEU A 114 9.84 6.80 1.95
C LEU A 114 9.26 7.49 3.18
N LEU A 115 8.25 6.85 3.79
CA LEU A 115 7.71 7.21 5.09
C LEU A 115 8.35 6.30 6.15
N GLN A 116 9.22 6.85 7.00
CA GLN A 116 9.90 6.05 8.01
C GLN A 116 8.94 5.57 9.09
N VAL A 117 8.90 4.25 9.32
CA VAL A 117 8.22 3.62 10.45
C VAL A 117 9.20 3.39 11.60
N ARG A 118 8.66 3.30 12.82
CA ARG A 118 9.49 3.12 14.02
C ARG A 118 9.85 1.66 14.30
N ASP A 119 9.08 0.75 13.71
CA ASP A 119 9.19 -0.67 14.01
C ASP A 119 9.14 -1.49 12.72
N PRO A 120 10.19 -2.27 12.40
CA PRO A 120 10.21 -3.10 11.20
C PRO A 120 9.10 -4.15 11.16
N MET A 121 8.58 -4.56 12.32
CA MET A 121 7.51 -5.56 12.41
C MET A 121 6.17 -5.05 11.85
N GLU A 122 5.98 -3.74 11.73
CA GLU A 122 4.80 -3.19 11.03
C GLU A 122 4.73 -3.62 9.57
N LEU A 123 5.88 -3.89 8.95
CA LEU A 123 6.02 -4.21 7.53
C LEU A 123 6.22 -5.71 7.28
N ALA A 124 6.08 -6.54 8.33
CA ALA A 124 6.26 -7.97 8.21
C ALA A 124 4.97 -8.65 7.74
N ASP A 125 5.12 -9.49 6.71
CA ASP A 125 4.04 -10.31 6.18
C ASP A 125 3.91 -11.61 6.99
N VAL A 126 2.71 -12.19 7.00
CA VAL A 126 2.43 -13.52 7.58
C VAL A 126 2.08 -14.46 6.45
N ASP A 127 3.06 -15.25 6.03
CA ASP A 127 2.90 -16.23 4.96
C ASP A 127 2.77 -17.66 5.51
N THR A 128 3.29 -17.93 6.73
CA THR A 128 3.31 -19.25 7.35
C THR A 128 2.74 -19.24 8.78
N PRO A 129 2.33 -20.41 9.31
CA PRO A 129 1.96 -20.53 10.73
C PRO A 129 3.07 -20.10 11.67
N GLU A 130 4.33 -20.35 11.32
CA GLU A 130 5.52 -19.98 12.08
C GLU A 130 5.69 -18.47 12.17
N ASP A 131 5.39 -17.73 11.09
CA ASP A 131 5.39 -16.27 11.10
C ASP A 131 4.35 -15.73 12.08
N LEU A 132 3.15 -16.33 12.08
CA LEU A 132 2.07 -15.94 12.99
C LEU A 132 2.48 -16.16 14.46
N GLU A 133 3.11 -17.29 14.80
CA GLU A 133 3.58 -17.56 16.17
C GLU A 133 4.70 -16.58 16.57
N SER A 134 5.61 -16.28 15.68
CA SER A 134 6.67 -15.29 15.89
C SER A 134 6.08 -13.90 16.20
N MET A 135 5.05 -13.48 15.46
CA MET A 135 4.36 -12.22 15.69
C MET A 135 3.58 -12.18 16.99
N LYS A 136 2.93 -13.27 17.39
CA LYS A 136 2.24 -13.37 18.68
C LYS A 136 3.22 -13.20 19.84
N SER A 137 4.37 -13.89 19.77
CA SER A 137 5.44 -13.79 20.76
C SER A 137 5.98 -12.37 20.88
N TRP A 138 6.22 -11.71 19.75
CA TRP A 138 6.66 -10.33 19.70
C TRP A 138 5.63 -9.35 20.32
N LYS A 139 4.33 -9.51 20.00
CA LYS A 139 3.26 -8.70 20.57
C LYS A 139 3.15 -8.85 22.09
N SER A 140 3.26 -10.07 22.59
CA SER A 140 3.23 -10.36 24.02
C SER A 140 4.41 -9.73 24.76
N ALA A 141 5.61 -9.75 24.19
CA ALA A 141 6.80 -9.13 24.77
C ALA A 141 6.69 -7.61 24.88
N ARG A 142 5.93 -6.95 23.99
CA ARG A 142 5.71 -5.50 24.01
C ARG A 142 4.64 -5.06 25.01
N GLN A 143 3.65 -5.89 25.30
CA GLN A 143 2.62 -5.60 26.30
C GLN A 143 3.12 -5.69 27.74
N GLN A 144 4.29 -6.32 27.95
CA GLN A 144 4.94 -6.48 29.24
C GLN A 144 5.96 -5.36 29.56
N ARG A 145 6.15 -4.43 28.66
CA ARG A 145 7.03 -3.24 28.85
C ARG A 145 6.21 -1.97 28.99
#